data_ee99363f0a534057ad2252b554c724ed
#
_entry.id   ee99363f0a534057ad2252b554c724ed
#
_cell.length_a   1.000
_cell.length_b   1.000
_cell.length_c   1.000
_cell.angle_alpha   90.00
_cell.angle_beta   90.00
_cell.angle_gamma   90.00
#
_symmetry.space_group_name_H-M   'P 1'
#
loop_
_entity.id
_entity.type
_entity.pdbx_description
1 polymer ?
#
loop_
_entity_poly.entity_id
_entity_poly.type
_entity_poly.pdbx_seq_one_letter_code
_entity_poly.pdbx_strand_id
1 'polypeptide(L)'
;MEQPDAVIHQPVRLKIVAALKPLPEHEQLEFVRLKTIVGATEGNLGAHITTLEDAGYVEVEKDFVGKKPRTRVRLSKAGRRAFEEYVAYLRDIIDTASAP
;
A
#
# COMPACT_ATOMS: atom_id res chain seq x y z
N MET A 1 0.66 -7.70 -23.55
CA MET A 1 0.11 -7.67 -22.18
C MET A 1 1.09 -6.97 -21.27
N GLU A 2 0.62 -6.01 -20.54
CA GLU A 2 1.46 -5.32 -19.58
C GLU A 2 1.81 -6.23 -18.41
N GLN A 3 2.98 -6.02 -17.86
CA GLN A 3 3.39 -6.76 -16.68
C GLN A 3 2.87 -6.06 -15.43
N PRO A 4 2.52 -6.80 -14.37
CA PRO A 4 2.11 -6.17 -13.13
C PRO A 4 3.26 -5.40 -12.50
N ASP A 5 2.91 -4.37 -11.75
CA ASP A 5 3.88 -3.63 -10.96
C ASP A 5 4.48 -4.58 -9.90
N ALA A 6 5.77 -4.84 -9.99
CA ALA A 6 6.43 -5.81 -9.13
C ALA A 6 6.41 -5.40 -7.65
N VAL A 7 6.35 -4.10 -7.36
CA VAL A 7 6.29 -3.61 -5.98
C VAL A 7 4.93 -3.89 -5.38
N ILE A 8 3.85 -3.61 -6.13
CA ILE A 8 2.47 -3.82 -5.66
C ILE A 8 2.07 -5.29 -5.75
N HIS A 9 2.64 -6.03 -6.71
CA HIS A 9 2.29 -7.42 -6.97
C HIS A 9 2.82 -8.40 -5.90
N GLN A 10 2.87 -7.98 -4.68
CA GLN A 10 3.27 -8.79 -3.53
C GLN A 10 2.13 -8.70 -2.51
N PRO A 11 1.65 -9.83 -1.95
CA PRO A 11 0.40 -9.83 -1.18
C PRO A 11 0.34 -8.83 -0.03
N VAL A 12 1.41 -8.72 0.77
CA VAL A 12 1.40 -7.79 1.92
C VAL A 12 1.39 -6.34 1.44
N ARG A 13 2.23 -6.02 0.44
CA ARG A 13 2.27 -4.66 -0.10
C ARG A 13 0.97 -4.28 -0.78
N LEU A 14 0.36 -5.22 -1.50
CA LEU A 14 -0.95 -5.00 -2.10
C LEU A 14 -2.00 -4.66 -1.03
N LYS A 15 -2.00 -5.40 0.08
CA LYS A 15 -2.93 -5.14 1.18
C LYS A 15 -2.69 -3.77 1.83
N ILE A 16 -1.43 -3.37 1.98
CA ILE A 16 -1.10 -2.04 2.52
C ILE A 16 -1.68 -0.94 1.63
N VAL A 17 -1.40 -1.02 0.33
CA VAL A 17 -1.87 0.00 -0.62
C VAL A 17 -3.40 0.00 -0.70
N ALA A 18 -4.01 -1.17 -0.70
CA ALA A 18 -5.47 -1.30 -0.71
C ALA A 18 -6.11 -0.70 0.54
N ALA A 19 -5.46 -0.81 1.70
CA ALA A 19 -5.95 -0.21 2.94
C ALA A 19 -5.86 1.32 2.91
N LEU A 20 -4.84 1.87 2.25
CA LEU A 20 -4.63 3.31 2.17
C LEU A 20 -5.45 3.99 1.07
N LYS A 21 -5.81 3.26 0.02
CA LYS A 21 -6.48 3.83 -1.16
C LYS A 21 -7.81 4.52 -0.86
N PRO A 22 -8.68 3.99 0.03
CA PRO A 22 -9.96 4.65 0.32
C PRO A 22 -9.84 5.94 1.12
N LEU A 23 -8.69 6.19 1.75
CA LEU A 23 -8.54 7.39 2.57
C LEU A 23 -8.52 8.64 1.70
N PRO A 24 -9.10 9.75 2.19
CA PRO A 24 -8.95 11.03 1.52
C PRO A 24 -7.47 11.39 1.34
N GLU A 25 -7.19 12.16 0.31
CA GLU A 25 -5.84 12.65 0.05
C GLU A 25 -5.31 13.35 1.30
N HIS A 26 -4.07 13.09 1.65
CA HIS A 26 -3.36 13.58 2.83
C HIS A 26 -3.71 12.90 4.16
N GLU A 27 -4.70 12.02 4.21
CA GLU A 27 -4.92 11.25 5.42
C GLU A 27 -3.94 10.10 5.55
N GLN A 28 -3.65 9.75 6.80
CA GLN A 28 -2.65 8.75 7.16
C GLN A 28 -3.26 7.69 8.05
N LEU A 29 -2.69 6.48 7.98
CA LEU A 29 -2.97 5.43 8.96
C LEU A 29 -1.74 5.22 9.83
N GLU A 30 -1.96 4.97 11.11
CA GLU A 30 -0.88 4.59 12.00
C GLU A 30 -0.37 3.19 11.65
N PHE A 31 0.92 2.98 11.85
CA PHE A 31 1.58 1.70 11.63
C PHE A 31 0.88 0.57 12.40
N VAL A 32 0.51 0.83 13.64
CA VAL A 32 -0.17 -0.15 14.49
C VAL A 32 -1.51 -0.59 13.87
N ARG A 33 -2.24 0.37 13.29
CA ARG A 33 -3.52 0.07 12.65
C ARG A 33 -3.32 -0.75 11.37
N LEU A 34 -2.34 -0.37 10.55
CA LEU A 34 -1.99 -1.14 9.35
C LEU A 34 -1.60 -2.57 9.67
N LYS A 35 -0.84 -2.77 10.74
CA LYS A 35 -0.46 -4.10 11.20
C LYS A 35 -1.67 -4.98 11.43
N THR A 36 -2.69 -4.45 12.09
CA THR A 36 -3.93 -5.17 12.35
C THR A 36 -4.70 -5.46 11.06
N ILE A 37 -4.86 -4.45 10.21
CA ILE A 37 -5.61 -4.58 8.95
C ILE A 37 -4.97 -5.61 8.03
N VAL A 38 -3.66 -5.56 7.89
CA VAL A 38 -2.91 -6.40 6.96
C VAL A 38 -2.65 -7.80 7.53
N GLY A 39 -2.61 -7.92 8.86
CA GLY A 39 -2.34 -9.19 9.52
C GLY A 39 -0.88 -9.62 9.41
N ALA A 40 0.05 -8.67 9.36
CA ALA A 40 1.48 -8.95 9.27
C ALA A 40 2.17 -8.76 10.63
N THR A 41 3.35 -9.35 10.77
CA THR A 41 4.21 -9.06 11.91
C THR A 41 4.78 -7.65 11.79
N GLU A 42 5.23 -7.10 12.92
CA GLU A 42 5.82 -5.77 12.94
C GLU A 42 7.03 -5.65 12.00
N GLY A 43 7.94 -6.63 12.05
CA GLY A 43 9.12 -6.64 11.20
C GLY A 43 8.77 -6.77 9.71
N ASN A 44 7.83 -7.65 9.38
CA ASN A 44 7.37 -7.84 8.01
C ASN A 44 6.72 -6.56 7.47
N LEU A 45 5.82 -5.97 8.25
CA LEU A 45 5.16 -4.74 7.84
C LEU A 45 6.16 -3.62 7.60
N GLY A 46 7.11 -3.44 8.53
CA GLY A 46 8.14 -2.41 8.41
C GLY A 46 8.98 -2.57 7.14
N ALA A 47 9.40 -3.80 6.83
CA ALA A 47 10.18 -4.08 5.63
C ALA A 47 9.39 -3.76 4.35
N HIS A 48 8.12 -4.12 4.30
CA HIS A 48 7.28 -3.85 3.14
C HIS A 48 6.94 -2.37 2.98
N ILE A 49 6.75 -1.67 4.09
CA ILE A 49 6.55 -0.21 4.05
C ILE A 49 7.80 0.48 3.52
N THR A 50 8.99 0.05 3.94
CA THR A 50 10.25 0.60 3.42
C THR A 50 10.36 0.39 1.91
N THR A 51 10.00 -0.79 1.42
CA THR A 51 10.00 -1.07 -0.03
C THR A 51 9.04 -0.14 -0.77
N LEU A 52 7.85 0.07 -0.22
CA LEU A 52 6.87 0.99 -0.82
C LEU A 52 7.33 2.44 -0.78
N GLU A 53 7.98 2.84 0.30
CA GLU A 53 8.53 4.18 0.45
C GLU A 53 9.65 4.43 -0.56
N ASP A 54 10.56 3.48 -0.71
CA ASP A 54 11.67 3.54 -1.66
C ASP A 54 11.17 3.63 -3.10
N ALA A 55 10.04 3.01 -3.40
CA ALA A 55 9.40 3.09 -4.70
C ALA A 55 8.64 4.42 -4.92
N GLY A 56 8.50 5.23 -3.88
CA GLY A 56 7.76 6.48 -3.95
C GLY A 56 6.25 6.32 -3.85
N TYR A 57 5.76 5.17 -3.41
CA TYR A 57 4.33 4.88 -3.37
C TYR A 57 3.66 5.24 -2.06
N VAL A 58 4.42 5.32 -0.98
CA VAL A 58 3.92 5.79 0.31
C VAL A 58 4.87 6.81 0.89
N GLU A 59 4.34 7.65 1.76
CA GLU A 59 5.11 8.59 2.56
C GLU A 59 4.96 8.21 4.02
N VAL A 60 6.07 8.19 4.74
CA VAL A 60 6.13 7.80 6.14
C VAL A 60 6.49 8.99 6.99
N GLU A 61 5.69 9.24 8.01
CA GLU A 61 5.96 10.31 8.97
C GLU A 61 6.14 9.71 10.35
N LYS A 62 7.21 10.10 11.02
CA LYS A 62 7.51 9.65 12.37
C LYS A 62 7.53 10.83 13.30
N ASP A 63 6.78 10.73 14.40
CA ASP A 63 6.69 11.77 15.42
C ASP A 63 6.49 11.14 16.79
N PHE A 64 6.12 11.94 17.76
CA PHE A 64 5.84 11.48 19.11
C PHE A 64 4.48 11.96 19.56
N VAL A 65 3.77 11.11 20.31
CA VAL A 65 2.60 11.52 21.08
C VAL A 65 3.00 11.39 22.55
N GLY A 66 3.26 12.54 23.16
CA GLY A 66 3.92 12.57 24.47
C GLY A 66 5.34 11.99 24.33
N LYS A 67 5.61 10.89 25.04
CA LYS A 67 6.91 10.20 24.98
C LYS A 67 6.91 8.97 24.07
N LYS A 68 5.76 8.65 23.47
CA LYS A 68 5.63 7.45 22.64
C LYS A 68 5.90 7.78 21.18
N PRO A 69 6.81 7.05 20.51
CA PRO A 69 6.99 7.22 19.08
C PRO A 69 5.74 6.77 18.32
N ARG A 70 5.43 7.48 17.25
CA ARG A 70 4.31 7.17 16.38
C ARG A 70 4.76 7.20 14.93
N THR A 71 4.40 6.17 14.18
CA THR A 71 4.66 6.09 12.75
C THR A 71 3.33 6.10 12.01
N ARG A 72 3.19 6.99 11.04
CA ARG A 72 2.00 7.10 10.19
C ARG A 72 2.40 6.98 8.73
N VAL A 73 1.52 6.39 7.94
CA VAL A 73 1.77 6.09 6.52
C VAL A 73 0.61 6.63 5.70
N ARG A 74 0.93 7.26 4.58
CA ARG A 74 -0.09 7.67 3.62
C ARG A 74 0.32 7.29 2.20
N LEU A 75 -0.68 7.14 1.34
CA LEU A 75 -0.46 6.84 -0.06
C LEU A 75 -0.05 8.12 -0.79
N SER A 76 1.02 8.06 -1.58
CA SER A 76 1.43 9.17 -2.43
C SER A 76 0.56 9.21 -3.69
N LYS A 77 0.66 10.30 -4.47
CA LYS A 77 -0.01 10.38 -5.77
C LYS A 77 0.49 9.27 -6.70
N ALA A 78 1.78 9.00 -6.69
CA ALA A 78 2.36 7.92 -7.50
C ALA A 78 1.83 6.55 -7.06
N GLY A 79 1.72 6.33 -5.75
CA GLY A 79 1.16 5.08 -5.21
C GLY A 79 -0.31 4.90 -5.58
N ARG A 80 -1.08 5.96 -5.54
CA ARG A 80 -2.49 5.94 -5.93
C ARG A 80 -2.64 5.57 -7.40
N ARG A 81 -1.84 6.18 -8.26
CA ARG A 81 -1.85 5.88 -9.70
C ARG A 81 -1.41 4.43 -9.96
N ALA A 82 -0.35 3.99 -9.30
CA ALA A 82 0.16 2.63 -9.46
C ALA A 82 -0.89 1.60 -9.05
N PHE A 83 -1.63 1.86 -7.97
CA PHE A 83 -2.70 0.97 -7.55
C PHE A 83 -3.85 0.94 -8.54
N GLU A 84 -4.26 2.08 -9.06
CA GLU A 84 -5.32 2.17 -10.08
C GLU A 84 -4.94 1.39 -11.34
N GLU A 85 -3.69 1.52 -11.78
CA GLU A 85 -3.17 0.76 -12.92
C GLU A 85 -3.12 -0.74 -12.64
N TYR A 86 -2.76 -1.12 -11.41
CA TYR A 86 -2.75 -2.52 -10.99
C TYR A 86 -4.16 -3.12 -11.01
N VAL A 87 -5.14 -2.38 -10.51
CA VAL A 87 -6.54 -2.84 -10.54
C VAL A 87 -7.02 -2.99 -11.99
N ALA A 88 -6.67 -2.07 -12.87
CA ALA A 88 -7.00 -2.17 -14.28
C ALA A 88 -6.38 -3.41 -14.92
N TYR A 89 -5.13 -3.69 -14.58
CA TYR A 89 -4.44 -4.90 -15.02
C TYR A 89 -5.18 -6.17 -14.58
N LEU A 90 -5.61 -6.23 -13.32
CA LEU A 90 -6.37 -7.37 -12.80
C LEU A 90 -7.72 -7.51 -13.50
N ARG A 91 -8.43 -6.42 -13.73
CA ARG A 91 -9.71 -6.43 -14.42
C ARG A 91 -9.58 -6.95 -15.85
N ASP A 92 -8.53 -6.56 -16.54
CA ASP A 92 -8.22 -7.07 -17.88
C ASP A 92 -8.07 -8.59 -17.88
N ILE A 93 -7.34 -9.13 -16.91
CA ILE A 93 -7.17 -10.57 -16.77
C ILE A 93 -8.52 -11.26 -16.51
N ILE A 94 -9.31 -10.71 -15.61
CA ILE A 94 -10.61 -11.27 -15.25
C ILE A 94 -11.55 -11.25 -16.44
N ASP A 95 -11.62 -10.13 -17.13
CA ASP A 95 -12.50 -9.95 -18.30
C ASP A 95 -12.08 -10.89 -19.44
N THR A 96 -10.79 -11.01 -19.70
CA THR A 96 -10.27 -11.92 -20.72
C THR A 96 -10.57 -13.38 -20.38
N ALA A 97 -10.36 -13.77 -19.11
CA ALA A 97 -10.62 -15.12 -18.67
C ALA A 97 -12.11 -15.47 -18.67
N SER A 98 -12.99 -14.46 -18.54
CA SER A 98 -14.45 -14.64 -18.53
C SER A 98 -15.07 -14.58 -19.92
N ALA A 99 -14.30 -14.20 -20.94
CA ALA A 99 -14.81 -14.12 -22.32
C ALA A 99 -15.12 -15.50 -22.86
N PRO A 100 -16.25 -15.67 -23.59
CA PRO A 100 -16.59 -16.95 -24.22
C PRO A 100 -15.66 -17.31 -25.37
#